data_87cb00a129e2409e6a76b240f884ed5d
#
_entry.id   87cb00a129e2409e6a76b240f884ed5d
#
_cell.length_a   1.000
_cell.length_b   1.000
_cell.length_c   1.000
_cell.angle_alpha   90.00
_cell.angle_beta   90.00
_cell.angle_gamma   90.00
#
_symmetry.space_group_name_H-M   'P 1'
#
loop_
_entity.id
_entity.type
_entity.pdbx_description
1 polymer ?
#
loop_
_entity_poly.entity_id
_entity_poly.type
_entity_poly.pdbx_seq_one_letter_code
_entity_poly.pdbx_strand_id
1 'polypeptide(L)'
;TYLIYIDRHLIHEVTSPQAFEGLRIANRPIWRTNSILAVPDHNVPTTDRKKGILDPISKIQVDTLDSNCDEYKLTQFKMNDQRQGIVHVIGPEQGSTLPGMTIVCGDSHTSTHGAFGALAMGIGTSEVEHVLATQCLIVRKFKTMQINVNGSTGEYITAKDIALDIIGKIGTAGGTGYAIEFSGSAIRDLSMEGRMTLCNMAIEAGSRAGLVGVDLKTINYLKDRPFSPKGELWKQAVDNWKELISDKDAIF
;
A
#
# COMPACT_ATOMS: atom_id res chain seq x y z
N THR A 1 -15.56 13.26 -11.03
CA THR A 1 -14.50 12.36 -11.51
C THR A 1 -13.22 13.15 -11.58
N TYR A 2 -12.12 12.57 -11.09
CA TYR A 2 -10.79 13.17 -11.06
C TYR A 2 -9.80 12.21 -11.70
N LEU A 3 -8.84 12.75 -12.41
CA LEU A 3 -7.66 12.02 -12.86
C LEU A 3 -6.57 12.28 -11.83
N ILE A 4 -6.05 11.20 -11.22
CA ILE A 4 -4.93 11.29 -10.28
C ILE A 4 -3.69 10.63 -10.89
N TYR A 5 -2.53 11.22 -10.63
CA TYR A 5 -1.25 10.62 -10.95
C TYR A 5 -0.87 9.59 -9.90
N ILE A 6 -0.25 8.50 -10.29
CA ILE A 6 0.18 7.43 -9.37
C ILE A 6 1.70 7.47 -9.21
N ASP A 7 2.17 7.70 -7.98
CA ASP A 7 3.61 7.80 -7.70
C ASP A 7 4.27 6.43 -7.61
N ARG A 8 3.57 5.43 -7.08
CA ARG A 8 4.07 4.06 -6.88
C ARG A 8 3.03 3.04 -7.29
N HIS A 9 3.43 2.09 -8.11
CA HIS A 9 2.64 0.94 -8.47
C HIS A 9 3.30 -0.33 -7.92
N LEU A 10 2.65 -1.00 -6.99
CA LEU A 10 3.09 -2.28 -6.45
C LEU A 10 2.43 -3.41 -7.24
N ILE A 11 3.19 -4.44 -7.58
CA ILE A 11 2.73 -5.53 -8.44
C ILE A 11 3.09 -6.87 -7.80
N HIS A 12 2.14 -7.80 -7.84
CA HIS A 12 2.33 -9.19 -7.45
C HIS A 12 1.79 -10.16 -8.52
N GLU A 13 1.99 -11.45 -8.33
CA GLU A 13 1.74 -12.48 -9.34
C GLU A 13 0.27 -12.77 -9.64
N VAL A 14 -0.66 -12.41 -8.74
CA VAL A 14 -2.07 -12.81 -8.90
C VAL A 14 -2.82 -11.94 -9.90
N THR A 15 -2.68 -10.61 -9.83
CA THR A 15 -3.49 -9.66 -10.61
C THR A 15 -2.75 -9.04 -11.80
N SER A 16 -1.45 -9.28 -11.93
CA SER A 16 -0.65 -8.67 -12.98
C SER A 16 -0.60 -9.41 -14.33
N PRO A 17 -0.75 -10.74 -14.42
CA PRO A 17 -0.56 -11.45 -15.69
C PRO A 17 -1.45 -10.94 -16.82
N GLN A 18 -2.76 -10.76 -16.56
CA GLN A 18 -3.71 -10.28 -17.56
C GLN A 18 -3.47 -8.80 -17.93
N ALA A 19 -2.98 -7.99 -16.99
CA ALA A 19 -2.65 -6.60 -17.25
C ALA A 19 -1.46 -6.48 -18.22
N PHE A 20 -0.41 -7.28 -18.04
CA PHE A 20 0.71 -7.33 -18.98
C PHE A 20 0.30 -7.87 -20.35
N GLU A 21 -0.55 -8.90 -20.38
CA GLU A 21 -1.08 -9.42 -21.64
C GLU A 21 -1.92 -8.38 -22.39
N GLY A 22 -2.76 -7.62 -21.67
CA GLY A 22 -3.52 -6.52 -22.26
C GLY A 22 -2.61 -5.46 -22.89
N LEU A 23 -1.49 -5.11 -22.24
CA LEU A 23 -0.49 -4.20 -22.82
C LEU A 23 0.12 -4.76 -24.12
N ARG A 24 0.45 -6.05 -24.17
CA ARG A 24 1.00 -6.68 -25.39
C ARG A 24 -0.01 -6.69 -26.53
N ILE A 25 -1.24 -7.10 -26.27
CA ILE A 25 -2.32 -7.11 -27.27
C ILE A 25 -2.58 -5.70 -27.82
N ALA A 26 -2.59 -4.70 -26.94
CA ALA A 26 -2.80 -3.31 -27.32
C ALA A 26 -1.54 -2.63 -27.90
N ASN A 27 -0.40 -3.32 -27.95
CA ASN A 27 0.90 -2.80 -28.31
C ASN A 27 1.26 -1.50 -27.58
N ARG A 28 1.05 -1.48 -26.26
CA ARG A 28 1.30 -0.32 -25.41
C ARG A 28 2.51 -0.56 -24.50
N PRO A 29 3.47 0.39 -24.45
CA PRO A 29 4.58 0.32 -23.52
C PRO A 29 4.12 0.65 -22.08
N ILE A 30 4.92 0.24 -21.10
CA ILE A 30 4.82 0.76 -19.75
C ILE A 30 5.36 2.19 -19.74
N TRP A 31 4.57 3.12 -19.16
CA TRP A 31 4.92 4.54 -19.15
C TRP A 31 6.13 4.85 -18.27
N ARG A 32 6.20 4.29 -17.05
CA ARG A 32 7.25 4.62 -16.08
C ARG A 32 7.67 3.40 -15.26
N THR A 33 8.63 2.65 -15.73
CA THR A 33 9.11 1.42 -15.08
C THR A 33 9.69 1.65 -13.69
N ASN A 34 10.33 2.80 -13.44
CA ASN A 34 10.93 3.15 -12.14
C ASN A 34 9.91 3.41 -11.02
N SER A 35 8.62 3.60 -11.35
CA SER A 35 7.55 3.72 -10.35
C SER A 35 7.05 2.38 -9.85
N ILE A 36 7.47 1.28 -10.48
CA ILE A 36 6.97 -0.07 -10.23
C ILE A 36 7.93 -0.82 -9.31
N LEU A 37 7.36 -1.50 -8.32
CA LEU A 37 8.06 -2.49 -7.50
C LEU A 37 7.23 -3.78 -7.50
N ALA A 38 7.84 -4.87 -7.93
CA ALA A 38 7.20 -6.16 -8.03
C ALA A 38 7.75 -7.16 -7.00
N VAL A 39 6.87 -8.01 -6.49
CA VAL A 39 7.22 -9.10 -5.57
C VAL A 39 6.18 -10.20 -5.66
N PRO A 40 6.56 -11.48 -5.76
CA PRO A 40 5.62 -12.58 -5.55
C PRO A 40 5.41 -12.78 -4.04
N ASP A 41 4.16 -12.84 -3.59
CA ASP A 41 3.85 -12.98 -2.16
C ASP A 41 2.64 -13.86 -1.84
N HIS A 42 1.71 -14.05 -2.78
CA HIS A 42 0.52 -14.88 -2.58
C HIS A 42 0.78 -16.37 -2.84
N ASN A 43 1.55 -16.69 -3.86
CA ASN A 43 1.77 -18.07 -4.36
C ASN A 43 3.18 -18.60 -4.07
N VAL A 44 3.84 -18.05 -3.08
CA VAL A 44 5.16 -18.52 -2.64
C VAL A 44 5.04 -19.43 -1.43
N PRO A 45 5.84 -20.52 -1.34
CA PRO A 45 5.78 -21.43 -0.21
C PRO A 45 6.27 -20.75 1.06
N THR A 46 5.57 -21.00 2.16
CA THR A 46 5.94 -20.60 3.53
C THR A 46 6.83 -21.63 4.24
N THR A 47 7.08 -22.76 3.57
CA THR A 47 7.91 -23.86 4.04
C THR A 47 9.28 -23.86 3.34
N ASP A 48 9.94 -25.01 3.20
CA ASP A 48 11.26 -25.13 2.58
C ASP A 48 11.26 -24.69 1.10
N ARG A 49 11.70 -23.47 0.84
CA ARG A 49 11.77 -22.88 -0.50
C ARG A 49 12.78 -23.54 -1.44
N LYS A 50 13.70 -24.35 -0.90
CA LYS A 50 14.65 -25.12 -1.72
C LYS A 50 13.94 -26.17 -2.60
N LYS A 51 12.75 -26.58 -2.22
CA LYS A 51 11.90 -27.49 -3.02
C LYS A 51 11.17 -26.79 -4.16
N GLY A 52 11.26 -25.45 -4.25
CA GLY A 52 10.51 -24.66 -5.21
C GLY A 52 9.00 -24.63 -4.90
N ILE A 53 8.24 -24.18 -5.88
CA ILE A 53 6.77 -24.13 -5.81
C ILE A 53 6.22 -25.43 -6.39
N LEU A 54 5.57 -26.23 -5.55
CA LEU A 54 5.07 -27.57 -5.93
C LEU A 54 3.72 -27.50 -6.64
N ASP A 55 2.86 -26.53 -6.28
CA ASP A 55 1.60 -26.33 -6.98
C ASP A 55 1.83 -25.75 -8.38
N PRO A 56 1.37 -26.43 -9.46
CA PRO A 56 1.65 -25.99 -10.82
C PRO A 56 1.04 -24.61 -11.15
N ILE A 57 -0.14 -24.29 -10.61
CA ILE A 57 -0.82 -23.02 -10.88
C ILE A 57 -0.06 -21.88 -10.22
N SER A 58 0.28 -22.02 -8.95
CA SER A 58 1.09 -21.07 -8.21
C SER A 58 2.44 -20.84 -8.89
N LYS A 59 3.07 -21.92 -9.36
CA LYS A 59 4.34 -21.85 -10.08
C LYS A 59 4.22 -21.03 -11.37
N ILE A 60 3.20 -21.31 -12.19
CA ILE A 60 2.96 -20.56 -13.45
C ILE A 60 2.76 -19.08 -13.17
N GLN A 61 2.02 -18.71 -12.13
CA GLN A 61 1.78 -17.31 -11.79
C GLN A 61 3.08 -16.58 -11.39
N VAL A 62 3.91 -17.21 -10.55
CA VAL A 62 5.20 -16.62 -10.14
C VAL A 62 6.17 -16.55 -11.32
N ASP A 63 6.29 -17.62 -12.12
CA ASP A 63 7.15 -17.65 -13.31
C ASP A 63 6.70 -16.57 -14.34
N THR A 64 5.39 -16.34 -14.46
CA THR A 64 4.84 -15.30 -15.35
C THR A 64 5.18 -13.90 -14.84
N LEU A 65 5.09 -13.64 -13.52
CA LEU A 65 5.53 -12.38 -12.94
C LEU A 65 7.03 -12.15 -13.22
N ASP A 66 7.86 -13.16 -12.99
CA ASP A 66 9.30 -13.09 -13.24
C ASP A 66 9.59 -12.74 -14.71
N SER A 67 8.93 -13.44 -15.64
CA SER A 67 9.09 -13.21 -17.09
C SER A 67 8.66 -11.80 -17.51
N ASN A 68 7.52 -11.32 -16.98
CA ASN A 68 7.03 -9.97 -17.24
C ASN A 68 8.00 -8.91 -16.70
N CYS A 69 8.50 -9.10 -15.49
CA CYS A 69 9.45 -8.16 -14.89
C CYS A 69 10.78 -8.13 -15.65
N ASP A 70 11.27 -9.27 -16.12
CA ASP A 70 12.49 -9.35 -16.93
C ASP A 70 12.30 -8.69 -18.31
N GLU A 71 11.15 -8.92 -18.98
CA GLU A 71 10.79 -8.31 -20.26
C GLU A 71 10.75 -6.78 -20.20
N TYR A 72 10.06 -6.25 -19.21
CA TYR A 72 9.86 -4.79 -19.04
C TYR A 72 10.95 -4.14 -18.17
N LYS A 73 11.96 -4.90 -17.72
CA LYS A 73 13.06 -4.42 -16.86
C LYS A 73 12.58 -3.73 -15.60
N LEU A 74 11.63 -4.34 -14.92
CA LEU A 74 11.06 -3.82 -13.68
C LEU A 74 11.93 -4.19 -12.48
N THR A 75 11.90 -3.34 -11.45
CA THR A 75 12.48 -3.70 -10.14
C THR A 75 11.63 -4.78 -9.49
N GLN A 76 12.22 -5.95 -9.22
CA GLN A 76 11.54 -7.07 -8.61
C GLN A 76 12.39 -7.69 -7.48
N PHE A 77 11.73 -8.10 -6.41
CA PHE A 77 12.30 -8.97 -5.38
C PHE A 77 11.76 -10.40 -5.59
N LYS A 78 12.51 -11.21 -6.34
CA LYS A 78 12.13 -12.59 -6.67
C LYS A 78 12.01 -13.45 -5.41
N MET A 79 11.38 -14.63 -5.50
CA MET A 79 11.06 -15.51 -4.36
C MET A 79 12.25 -15.79 -3.41
N ASN A 80 13.47 -15.85 -3.93
CA ASN A 80 14.67 -16.13 -3.16
C ASN A 80 15.51 -14.88 -2.81
N ASP A 81 15.02 -13.67 -3.13
CA ASP A 81 15.64 -12.41 -2.72
C ASP A 81 15.45 -12.22 -1.19
N GLN A 82 16.48 -11.76 -0.49
CA GLN A 82 16.38 -11.50 0.96
C GLN A 82 15.35 -10.43 1.31
N ARG A 83 15.00 -9.57 0.37
CA ARG A 83 13.98 -8.51 0.52
C ARG A 83 12.57 -8.97 0.17
N GLN A 84 12.41 -10.21 -0.31
CA GLN A 84 11.08 -10.75 -0.62
C GLN A 84 10.25 -10.89 0.64
N GLY A 85 8.99 -10.49 0.55
CA GLY A 85 8.01 -10.56 1.62
C GLY A 85 6.65 -10.10 1.11
N ILE A 86 5.71 -9.91 2.01
CA ILE A 86 4.37 -9.40 1.69
C ILE A 86 4.48 -8.02 1.03
N VAL A 87 3.81 -7.81 -0.09
CA VAL A 87 3.91 -6.59 -0.91
C VAL A 87 3.68 -5.31 -0.09
N HIS A 88 2.72 -5.33 0.85
CA HIS A 88 2.40 -4.17 1.69
C HIS A 88 3.37 -3.97 2.87
N VAL A 89 4.23 -4.94 3.14
CA VAL A 89 5.28 -4.85 4.16
C VAL A 89 6.60 -4.39 3.53
N ILE A 90 6.98 -4.97 2.40
CA ILE A 90 8.26 -4.65 1.75
C ILE A 90 8.30 -3.20 1.24
N GLY A 91 7.17 -2.64 0.82
CA GLY A 91 7.09 -1.25 0.39
C GLY A 91 7.63 -0.28 1.46
N PRO A 92 7.06 -0.26 2.67
CA PRO A 92 7.56 0.53 3.79
C PRO A 92 8.97 0.14 4.26
N GLU A 93 9.24 -1.15 4.41
CA GLU A 93 10.55 -1.62 4.89
C GLU A 93 11.71 -1.22 3.98
N GLN A 94 11.46 -1.15 2.69
CA GLN A 94 12.46 -0.68 1.72
C GLN A 94 12.45 0.85 1.55
N GLY A 95 11.49 1.57 2.15
CA GLY A 95 11.33 3.02 1.93
C GLY A 95 10.77 3.35 0.55
N SER A 96 10.10 2.41 -0.08
CA SER A 96 9.41 2.59 -1.37
C SER A 96 8.03 3.21 -1.19
N THR A 97 7.46 3.12 0.01
CA THR A 97 6.27 3.83 0.48
C THR A 97 6.71 5.05 1.24
N LEU A 98 6.33 6.24 0.79
CA LEU A 98 6.69 7.50 1.43
C LEU A 98 5.44 8.37 1.64
N PRO A 99 5.43 9.24 2.67
CA PRO A 99 4.34 10.16 2.93
C PRO A 99 4.00 11.03 1.71
N GLY A 100 2.71 11.27 1.49
CA GLY A 100 2.19 12.08 0.39
C GLY A 100 2.12 11.39 -0.96
N MET A 101 2.67 10.18 -1.09
CA MET A 101 2.55 9.41 -2.34
C MET A 101 1.13 8.92 -2.59
N THR A 102 0.77 8.82 -3.86
CA THR A 102 -0.35 8.01 -4.34
C THR A 102 0.16 6.62 -4.72
N ILE A 103 -0.41 5.58 -4.10
CA ILE A 103 0.06 4.19 -4.24
C ILE A 103 -1.09 3.29 -4.67
N VAL A 104 -0.86 2.45 -5.66
CA VAL A 104 -1.84 1.43 -6.07
C VAL A 104 -1.21 0.05 -6.14
N CYS A 105 -2.04 -0.95 -5.95
CA CYS A 105 -1.73 -2.37 -6.14
C CYS A 105 -3.00 -3.12 -6.53
N GLY A 106 -2.86 -4.23 -7.24
CA GLY A 106 -3.96 -5.13 -7.54
C GLY A 106 -4.42 -5.97 -6.34
N ASP A 107 -4.29 -5.46 -5.14
CA ASP A 107 -4.66 -6.08 -3.86
C ASP A 107 -5.53 -5.14 -3.02
N SER A 108 -6.58 -5.68 -2.41
CA SER A 108 -7.55 -4.90 -1.62
C SER A 108 -6.92 -4.22 -0.40
N HIS A 109 -5.89 -4.84 0.21
CA HIS A 109 -5.25 -4.34 1.43
C HIS A 109 -4.14 -3.29 1.17
N THR A 110 -4.10 -2.71 -0.02
CA THR A 110 -3.18 -1.60 -0.37
C THR A 110 -3.35 -0.39 0.56
N SER A 111 -4.53 -0.23 1.18
CA SER A 111 -4.76 0.79 2.22
C SER A 111 -3.77 0.75 3.38
N THR A 112 -3.06 -0.37 3.60
CA THR A 112 -1.98 -0.52 4.59
C THR A 112 -0.95 0.62 4.52
N HIS A 113 -0.62 1.08 3.31
CA HIS A 113 0.36 2.16 3.10
C HIS A 113 -0.09 3.52 3.62
N GLY A 114 -1.39 3.69 3.89
CA GLY A 114 -1.92 4.89 4.54
C GLY A 114 -1.43 5.10 5.97
N ALA A 115 -0.89 4.07 6.62
CA ALA A 115 -0.18 4.18 7.90
C ALA A 115 1.03 5.12 7.83
N PHE A 116 1.53 5.37 6.63
CA PHE A 116 2.66 6.26 6.33
C PHE A 116 2.21 7.62 5.75
N GLY A 117 0.92 7.95 5.79
CA GLY A 117 0.39 9.17 5.19
C GLY A 117 0.38 9.15 3.66
N ALA A 118 0.36 7.97 3.03
CA ALA A 118 0.20 7.81 1.60
C ALA A 118 -1.29 7.60 1.24
N LEU A 119 -1.76 8.18 0.15
CA LEU A 119 -3.07 7.85 -0.40
C LEU A 119 -2.95 6.53 -1.19
N ALA A 120 -3.32 5.45 -0.55
CA ALA A 120 -3.11 4.11 -1.08
C ALA A 120 -4.43 3.35 -1.22
N MET A 121 -4.61 2.67 -2.37
CA MET A 121 -5.85 1.97 -2.66
C MET A 121 -5.64 0.76 -3.55
N GLY A 122 -6.44 -0.28 -3.29
CA GLY A 122 -6.55 -1.45 -4.17
C GLY A 122 -7.28 -1.11 -5.46
N ILE A 123 -6.82 -1.70 -6.57
CA ILE A 123 -7.39 -1.50 -7.91
C ILE A 123 -7.61 -2.85 -8.61
N GLY A 124 -8.55 -2.89 -9.54
CA GLY A 124 -8.83 -4.08 -10.34
C GLY A 124 -7.81 -4.30 -11.45
N THR A 125 -7.76 -5.51 -12.00
CA THR A 125 -6.78 -5.91 -13.04
C THR A 125 -6.78 -4.98 -14.27
N SER A 126 -7.94 -4.51 -14.73
CA SER A 126 -8.02 -3.55 -15.85
C SER A 126 -7.50 -2.16 -15.48
N GLU A 127 -7.63 -1.76 -14.21
CA GLU A 127 -7.01 -0.54 -13.70
C GLU A 127 -5.49 -0.69 -13.56
N VAL A 128 -5.00 -1.90 -13.20
CA VAL A 128 -3.55 -2.21 -13.20
C VAL A 128 -2.97 -1.99 -14.59
N GLU A 129 -3.59 -2.54 -15.65
CA GLU A 129 -3.18 -2.31 -17.04
C GLU A 129 -3.19 -0.81 -17.37
N HIS A 130 -4.26 -0.10 -17.02
CA HIS A 130 -4.39 1.32 -17.27
C HIS A 130 -3.27 2.14 -16.61
N VAL A 131 -2.98 1.86 -15.33
CA VAL A 131 -1.90 2.56 -14.61
C VAL A 131 -0.53 2.22 -15.18
N LEU A 132 -0.27 0.98 -15.58
CA LEU A 132 0.98 0.60 -16.26
C LEU A 132 1.18 1.42 -17.54
N ALA A 133 0.12 1.61 -18.34
CA ALA A 133 0.18 2.34 -19.60
C ALA A 133 0.25 3.86 -19.45
N THR A 134 -0.33 4.44 -18.39
CA THR A 134 -0.60 5.90 -18.32
C THR A 134 -0.05 6.57 -17.07
N GLN A 135 0.30 5.83 -16.05
CA GLN A 135 0.65 6.32 -14.69
C GLN A 135 -0.49 7.09 -14.01
N CYS A 136 -1.71 6.97 -14.50
CA CYS A 136 -2.87 7.71 -14.00
C CYS A 136 -4.02 6.76 -13.66
N LEU A 137 -4.90 7.23 -12.77
CA LEU A 137 -6.13 6.54 -12.40
C LEU A 137 -7.29 7.51 -12.36
N ILE A 138 -8.45 7.10 -12.87
CA ILE A 138 -9.69 7.87 -12.80
C ILE A 138 -10.44 7.46 -11.53
N VAL A 139 -10.66 8.42 -10.64
CA VAL A 139 -11.37 8.18 -9.37
C VAL A 139 -12.54 9.12 -9.17
N ARG A 140 -13.51 8.69 -8.37
CA ARG A 140 -14.50 9.59 -7.79
C ARG A 140 -13.92 10.16 -6.48
N LYS A 141 -14.19 11.44 -6.19
CA LYS A 141 -13.78 12.04 -4.92
C LYS A 141 -14.40 11.23 -3.77
N PHE A 142 -13.55 10.80 -2.86
CA PHE A 142 -14.00 10.16 -1.63
C PHE A 142 -14.61 11.22 -0.71
N LYS A 143 -15.55 10.80 0.12
CA LYS A 143 -15.89 11.53 1.35
C LYS A 143 -14.77 11.30 2.35
N THR A 144 -14.64 12.17 3.33
CA THR A 144 -13.69 12.03 4.44
C THR A 144 -14.44 11.63 5.70
N MET A 145 -13.86 10.69 6.46
CA MET A 145 -14.36 10.27 7.76
C MET A 145 -13.19 10.26 8.74
N GLN A 146 -13.35 10.92 9.88
CA GLN A 146 -12.36 10.82 10.96
C GLN A 146 -12.87 9.87 12.04
N ILE A 147 -12.00 8.95 12.45
CA ILE A 147 -12.24 8.05 13.58
C ILE A 147 -11.22 8.38 14.66
N ASN A 148 -11.70 9.00 15.75
CA ASN A 148 -10.88 9.35 16.90
C ASN A 148 -10.91 8.26 17.96
N VAL A 149 -9.75 7.67 18.26
CA VAL A 149 -9.57 6.70 19.35
C VAL A 149 -8.68 7.34 20.42
N ASN A 150 -9.30 7.76 21.51
CA ASN A 150 -8.64 8.45 22.61
C ASN A 150 -8.51 7.57 23.86
N GLY A 151 -7.57 7.92 24.71
CA GLY A 151 -7.23 7.18 25.93
C GLY A 151 -6.00 6.31 25.73
N SER A 152 -5.87 5.28 26.53
CA SER A 152 -4.82 4.27 26.45
C SER A 152 -5.44 2.89 26.29
N THR A 153 -4.80 2.02 25.54
CA THR A 153 -5.21 0.61 25.40
C THR A 153 -4.72 -0.19 26.60
N GLY A 154 -5.51 -1.19 27.01
CA GLY A 154 -5.08 -2.17 28.01
C GLY A 154 -3.92 -3.04 27.48
N GLU A 155 -3.22 -3.70 28.39
CA GLU A 155 -2.00 -4.48 28.10
C GLU A 155 -2.17 -5.54 27.00
N TYR A 156 -3.39 -6.10 26.87
CA TYR A 156 -3.68 -7.18 25.92
C TYR A 156 -4.47 -6.72 24.68
N ILE A 157 -4.67 -5.41 24.51
CA ILE A 157 -5.42 -4.86 23.38
C ILE A 157 -4.47 -4.53 22.24
N THR A 158 -4.68 -5.14 21.09
CA THR A 158 -3.90 -4.94 19.87
C THR A 158 -4.60 -3.96 18.91
N ALA A 159 -3.88 -3.52 17.87
CA ALA A 159 -4.46 -2.70 16.80
C ALA A 159 -5.61 -3.42 16.08
N LYS A 160 -5.57 -4.77 16.00
CA LYS A 160 -6.64 -5.56 15.42
C LYS A 160 -7.93 -5.48 16.25
N ASP A 161 -7.83 -5.49 17.58
CA ASP A 161 -9.01 -5.35 18.46
C ASP A 161 -9.64 -3.98 18.28
N ILE A 162 -8.83 -2.92 18.15
CA ILE A 162 -9.31 -1.56 17.84
C ILE A 162 -10.04 -1.56 16.49
N ALA A 163 -9.47 -2.14 15.44
CA ALA A 163 -10.11 -2.22 14.13
C ALA A 163 -11.43 -2.97 14.17
N LEU A 164 -11.49 -4.11 14.87
CA LEU A 164 -12.71 -4.91 15.01
C LEU A 164 -13.80 -4.18 15.80
N ASP A 165 -13.43 -3.45 16.86
CA ASP A 165 -14.38 -2.61 17.62
C ASP A 165 -14.96 -1.48 16.76
N ILE A 166 -14.10 -0.81 15.96
CA ILE A 166 -14.53 0.22 15.00
C ILE A 166 -15.53 -0.39 14.00
N ILE A 167 -15.18 -1.51 13.35
CA ILE A 167 -16.03 -2.19 12.37
C ILE A 167 -17.36 -2.63 13.03
N GLY A 168 -17.30 -3.15 14.26
CA GLY A 168 -18.48 -3.51 15.02
C GLY A 168 -19.43 -2.33 15.25
N LYS A 169 -18.90 -1.12 15.42
CA LYS A 169 -19.70 0.11 15.65
C LYS A 169 -20.26 0.72 14.38
N ILE A 170 -19.47 0.79 13.28
CA ILE A 170 -19.91 1.44 12.05
C ILE A 170 -20.48 0.46 11.00
N GLY A 171 -20.27 -0.84 11.19
CA GLY A 171 -20.66 -1.89 10.27
C GLY A 171 -19.66 -2.09 9.13
N THR A 172 -19.73 -3.24 8.44
CA THR A 172 -18.84 -3.63 7.34
C THR A 172 -19.00 -2.76 6.07
N ALA A 173 -20.06 -1.96 5.99
CA ALA A 173 -20.30 -1.01 4.89
C ALA A 173 -20.26 0.47 5.35
N GLY A 174 -19.97 0.73 6.62
CA GLY A 174 -19.98 2.09 7.19
C GLY A 174 -19.00 3.04 6.55
N GLY A 175 -17.86 2.53 6.08
CA GLY A 175 -16.82 3.29 5.37
C GLY A 175 -17.01 3.38 3.85
N THR A 176 -18.10 2.84 3.29
CA THR A 176 -18.28 2.80 1.83
C THR A 176 -18.33 4.21 1.23
N GLY A 177 -17.43 4.47 0.28
CA GLY A 177 -17.28 5.78 -0.36
C GLY A 177 -16.46 6.80 0.44
N TYR A 178 -15.88 6.38 1.55
CA TYR A 178 -15.01 7.22 2.38
C TYR A 178 -13.54 6.82 2.27
N ALA A 179 -12.66 7.81 2.50
CA ALA A 179 -11.32 7.61 3.02
C ALA A 179 -11.38 7.88 4.53
N ILE A 180 -10.88 6.95 5.34
CA ILE A 180 -10.92 7.04 6.80
C ILE A 180 -9.57 7.55 7.30
N GLU A 181 -9.58 8.62 8.11
CA GLU A 181 -8.44 9.04 8.91
C GLU A 181 -8.60 8.49 10.33
N PHE A 182 -7.63 7.71 10.75
CA PHE A 182 -7.52 7.25 12.14
C PHE A 182 -6.66 8.21 12.95
N SER A 183 -7.21 8.74 14.04
CA SER A 183 -6.58 9.76 14.87
C SER A 183 -6.85 9.53 16.36
N GLY A 184 -6.31 10.39 17.20
CA GLY A 184 -6.45 10.31 18.66
C GLY A 184 -5.20 9.78 19.36
N SER A 185 -5.20 9.85 20.72
CA SER A 185 -4.03 9.50 21.51
C SER A 185 -3.67 8.02 21.38
N ALA A 186 -4.65 7.12 21.41
CA ALA A 186 -4.40 5.69 21.28
C ALA A 186 -3.78 5.33 19.92
N ILE A 187 -4.16 6.03 18.83
CA ILE A 187 -3.58 5.79 17.50
C ILE A 187 -2.13 6.31 17.43
N ARG A 188 -1.86 7.47 18.02
CA ARG A 188 -0.48 8.00 18.10
C ARG A 188 0.44 7.08 18.89
N ASP A 189 -0.06 6.37 19.89
CA ASP A 189 0.71 5.45 20.72
C ASP A 189 1.02 4.13 20.02
N LEU A 190 0.24 3.72 19.01
CA LEU A 190 0.52 2.51 18.22
C LEU A 190 1.92 2.55 17.59
N SER A 191 2.54 1.37 17.47
CA SER A 191 3.71 1.16 16.62
C SER A 191 3.33 1.36 15.14
N MET A 192 4.32 1.46 14.25
CA MET A 192 4.03 1.54 12.82
C MET A 192 3.30 0.29 12.32
N GLU A 193 3.67 -0.89 12.81
CA GLU A 193 3.01 -2.16 12.49
C GLU A 193 1.55 -2.16 12.96
N GLY A 194 1.28 -1.59 14.14
CA GLY A 194 -0.10 -1.41 14.64
C GLY A 194 -0.90 -0.47 13.75
N ARG A 195 -0.31 0.64 13.30
CA ARG A 195 -0.96 1.57 12.34
C ARG A 195 -1.18 0.89 10.98
N MET A 196 -0.21 0.07 10.52
CA MET A 196 -0.38 -0.73 9.30
C MET A 196 -1.56 -1.70 9.43
N THR A 197 -1.69 -2.40 10.55
CA THR A 197 -2.83 -3.28 10.83
C THR A 197 -4.15 -2.53 10.76
N LEU A 198 -4.23 -1.35 11.37
CA LEU A 198 -5.45 -0.55 11.39
C LEU A 198 -5.83 -0.04 9.99
N CYS A 199 -4.88 0.52 9.24
CA CYS A 199 -5.11 0.97 7.88
C CYS A 199 -5.40 -0.19 6.92
N ASN A 200 -4.75 -1.35 7.11
CA ASN A 200 -5.01 -2.59 6.38
C ASN A 200 -6.49 -2.96 6.50
N MET A 201 -7.02 -2.97 7.72
CA MET A 201 -8.40 -3.39 8.02
C MET A 201 -9.45 -2.32 7.70
N ALA A 202 -9.09 -1.16 7.17
CA ALA A 202 -10.07 -0.16 6.72
C ALA A 202 -10.97 -0.69 5.57
N ILE A 203 -10.46 -1.64 4.78
CA ILE A 203 -11.23 -2.25 3.69
C ILE A 203 -12.38 -3.11 4.21
N GLU A 204 -12.24 -3.76 5.38
CA GLU A 204 -13.30 -4.55 6.00
C GLU A 204 -14.46 -3.68 6.50
N ALA A 205 -14.22 -2.38 6.72
CA ALA A 205 -15.27 -1.38 6.94
C ALA A 205 -15.88 -0.85 5.64
N GLY A 206 -15.44 -1.34 4.47
CA GLY A 206 -15.88 -0.88 3.15
C GLY A 206 -15.19 0.40 2.66
N SER A 207 -14.20 0.92 3.38
CA SER A 207 -13.49 2.13 3.03
C SER A 207 -12.54 1.92 1.84
N ARG A 208 -12.37 2.96 1.02
CA ARG A 208 -11.43 2.94 -0.11
C ARG A 208 -9.97 3.13 0.33
N ALA A 209 -9.74 3.85 1.41
CA ALA A 209 -8.42 4.12 1.98
C ALA A 209 -8.52 4.32 3.49
N GLY A 210 -7.47 3.94 4.21
CA GLY A 210 -7.29 4.24 5.62
C GLY A 210 -5.97 5.00 5.78
N LEU A 211 -5.95 6.07 6.57
CA LEU A 211 -4.78 6.94 6.72
C LEU A 211 -4.51 7.22 8.21
N VAL A 212 -3.25 7.43 8.52
CA VAL A 212 -2.79 8.03 9.78
C VAL A 212 -1.92 9.24 9.43
N GLY A 213 -2.14 10.37 10.09
CA GLY A 213 -1.33 11.57 9.91
C GLY A 213 0.15 11.30 10.22
N VAL A 214 1.04 11.96 9.47
CA VAL A 214 2.49 11.76 9.61
C VAL A 214 2.99 12.35 10.92
N ASP A 215 3.79 11.58 11.65
CA ASP A 215 4.44 12.00 12.88
C ASP A 215 5.91 11.55 12.94
N LEU A 216 6.57 11.80 14.06
CA LEU A 216 7.96 11.40 14.25
C LEU A 216 8.18 9.88 14.19
N LYS A 217 7.20 9.06 14.56
CA LYS A 217 7.31 7.60 14.40
C LYS A 217 7.40 7.20 12.94
N THR A 218 6.55 7.79 12.10
CA THR A 218 6.56 7.58 10.64
C THR A 218 7.90 7.98 10.04
N ILE A 219 8.39 9.18 10.38
CA ILE A 219 9.67 9.71 9.88
C ILE A 219 10.83 8.82 10.33
N ASN A 220 10.88 8.42 11.60
CA ASN A 220 11.94 7.58 12.14
C ASN A 220 11.94 6.18 11.52
N TYR A 221 10.76 5.62 11.24
CA TYR A 221 10.65 4.31 10.58
C TYR A 221 11.25 4.32 9.17
N LEU A 222 11.04 5.40 8.42
CA LEU A 222 11.50 5.55 7.04
C LEU A 222 12.95 6.00 6.91
N LYS A 223 13.55 6.47 8.01
CA LYS A 223 14.92 6.96 8.00
C LYS A 223 15.89 5.84 7.58
N ASP A 224 16.82 6.21 6.71
CA ASP A 224 17.90 5.34 6.20
C ASP A 224 17.45 4.07 5.45
N ARG A 225 16.15 3.93 5.13
CA ARG A 225 15.66 2.83 4.28
C ARG A 225 16.26 2.93 2.87
N PRO A 226 16.42 1.80 2.14
CA PRO A 226 17.13 1.77 0.86
C PRO A 226 16.63 2.78 -0.18
N PHE A 227 15.31 2.93 -0.33
CA PHE A 227 14.68 3.83 -1.30
C PHE A 227 14.24 5.17 -0.71
N SER A 228 14.43 5.40 0.59
CA SER A 228 14.16 6.70 1.20
C SER A 228 15.13 7.76 0.70
N PRO A 229 14.70 9.01 0.59
CA PRO A 229 15.59 10.14 0.26
C PRO A 229 16.79 10.19 1.21
N LYS A 230 17.91 10.72 0.73
CA LYS A 230 19.15 10.80 1.51
C LYS A 230 19.73 12.21 1.49
N GLY A 231 20.53 12.52 2.52
CA GLY A 231 21.22 13.81 2.61
C GLY A 231 20.25 15.00 2.66
N GLU A 232 20.47 15.97 1.78
CA GLU A 232 19.63 17.18 1.72
C GLU A 232 18.20 16.89 1.27
N LEU A 233 18.00 15.92 0.37
CA LEU A 233 16.66 15.50 -0.05
C LEU A 233 15.86 14.89 1.11
N TRP A 234 16.52 14.22 2.05
CA TRP A 234 15.85 13.72 3.26
C TRP A 234 15.33 14.88 4.12
N LYS A 235 16.13 15.92 4.33
CA LYS A 235 15.71 17.09 5.13
C LYS A 235 14.49 17.77 4.50
N GLN A 236 14.55 18.05 3.18
CA GLN A 236 13.44 18.63 2.44
C GLN A 236 12.17 17.74 2.51
N ALA A 237 12.33 16.42 2.38
CA ALA A 237 11.22 15.48 2.50
C ALA A 237 10.60 15.54 3.90
N VAL A 238 11.41 15.50 4.96
CA VAL A 238 10.93 15.57 6.35
C VAL A 238 10.18 16.87 6.61
N ASP A 239 10.65 17.98 6.11
CA ASP A 239 9.98 19.27 6.30
C ASP A 239 8.60 19.29 5.61
N ASN A 240 8.50 18.75 4.39
CA ASN A 240 7.23 18.61 3.69
C ASN A 240 6.30 17.58 4.36
N TRP A 241 6.85 16.45 4.84
CA TRP A 241 6.05 15.39 5.42
C TRP A 241 5.38 15.78 6.75
N LYS A 242 6.01 16.67 7.54
CA LYS A 242 5.43 17.19 8.78
C LYS A 242 4.12 17.96 8.57
N GLU A 243 3.91 18.46 7.36
CA GLU A 243 2.67 19.18 6.99
C GLU A 243 1.53 18.22 6.60
N LEU A 244 1.80 16.90 6.47
CA LEU A 244 0.80 15.89 6.07
C LEU A 244 -0.02 15.40 7.28
N ILE A 245 -0.70 16.34 7.91
CA ILE A 245 -1.69 16.16 8.96
C ILE A 245 -2.95 16.92 8.59
N SER A 246 -4.09 16.52 9.10
CA SER A 246 -5.33 17.26 8.85
C SER A 246 -5.31 18.64 9.48
N ASP A 247 -5.81 19.63 8.75
CA ASP A 247 -5.96 21.00 9.22
C ASP A 247 -6.91 21.06 10.43
N LYS A 248 -6.77 22.10 11.26
CA LYS A 248 -7.61 22.26 12.46
C LYS A 248 -9.08 22.47 12.14
N ASP A 249 -9.38 22.98 10.96
CA ASP A 249 -10.70 23.28 10.43
C ASP A 249 -11.15 22.28 9.35
N ALA A 250 -10.45 21.12 9.26
CA ALA A 250 -10.83 20.06 8.34
C ALA A 250 -12.27 19.59 8.61
N ILE A 251 -13.01 19.37 7.52
CA ILE A 251 -14.40 18.86 7.56
C ILE A 251 -14.40 17.37 7.21
N PHE A 252 -15.08 16.59 8.05
CA PHE A 252 -15.21 15.15 7.91
C PHE A 252 -16.68 14.71 7.75
#